data_b60e156d9a634f6b08d8892408846a35
#
_entry.id   b60e156d9a634f6b08d8892408846a35
#
_cell.length_a   1.000
_cell.length_b   1.000
_cell.length_c   1.000
_cell.angle_alpha   90.00
_cell.angle_beta   90.00
_cell.angle_gamma   90.00
#
_symmetry.space_group_name_H-M   'P 1'
#
loop_
_entity.id
_entity.type
_entity.pdbx_description
1 polymer ?
#
loop_
_entity_poly.entity_id
_entity_poly.type
_entity_poly.pdbx_seq_one_letter_code
_entity_poly.pdbx_strand_id
1 'polypeptide(L)' 'MATVVITGGSRGIGRAAVELFAEKGHRVFFLYEKNHDAARAVEELTGARGFCCDVAQAAAVEQ' A
#
# COMPACT_ATOMS: atom_id res chain seq x y z
N MET A 1 -14.06 5.85 -9.74
CA MET A 1 -13.11 5.02 -8.98
C MET A 1 -11.78 4.97 -9.69
N ALA A 2 -10.71 5.12 -8.97
CA ALA A 2 -9.38 5.09 -9.53
C ALA A 2 -8.56 3.96 -8.91
N THR A 3 -7.48 3.58 -9.57
CA THR A 3 -6.52 2.64 -9.03
C THR A 3 -5.34 3.44 -8.49
N VAL A 4 -5.01 3.23 -7.23
CA VAL A 4 -3.97 3.98 -6.55
C VAL A 4 -2.89 3.04 -6.08
N VAL A 5 -1.64 3.37 -6.31
CA VAL A 5 -0.51 2.57 -5.84
C VAL A 5 0.33 3.45 -4.92
N ILE A 6 0.56 2.96 -3.72
CA ILE A 6 1.27 3.73 -2.69
C ILE A 6 2.48 2.94 -2.21
N THR A 7 3.65 3.55 -2.25
CA THR A 7 4.84 2.91 -1.70
C THR A 7 4.91 3.18 -0.20
N GLY A 8 5.35 2.19 0.56
CA GLY A 8 5.45 2.34 2.00
C GLY A 8 4.11 2.40 2.71
N GLY A 9 3.09 1.75 2.15
CA GLY A 9 1.73 1.86 2.67
C GLY A 9 1.44 1.13 3.96
N SER A 10 2.41 0.39 4.49
CA SER A 10 2.13 -0.39 5.70
C SER A 10 2.23 0.42 6.97
N ARG A 11 2.79 1.61 6.94
CA ARG A 11 2.92 2.44 8.15
C ARG A 11 3.12 3.90 7.80
N GLY A 12 2.95 4.76 8.81
CA GLY A 12 3.21 6.18 8.68
C GLY A 12 2.27 6.87 7.72
N ILE A 13 2.81 7.81 6.97
CA ILE A 13 2.03 8.60 6.01
C ILE A 13 1.46 7.71 4.93
N GLY A 14 2.21 6.71 4.50
CA GLY A 14 1.73 5.78 3.49
C GLY A 14 0.49 5.05 3.93
N ARG A 15 0.47 4.59 5.18
CA ARG A 15 -0.70 3.91 5.72
C ARG A 15 -1.91 4.84 5.75
N ALA A 16 -1.70 6.09 6.17
CA ALA A 16 -2.79 7.06 6.19
C ALA A 16 -3.36 7.28 4.81
N ALA A 17 -2.50 7.33 3.79
CA ALA A 17 -2.96 7.49 2.43
C ALA A 17 -3.77 6.29 1.97
N VAL A 18 -3.32 5.07 2.31
CA VAL A 18 -4.07 3.87 1.96
C VAL A 18 -5.47 3.93 2.58
N GLU A 19 -5.54 4.30 3.85
CA GLU A 19 -6.82 4.37 4.53
C GLU A 19 -7.74 5.40 3.87
N LEU A 20 -7.20 6.55 3.53
CA LEU A 20 -7.98 7.62 2.94
C LEU A 20 -8.55 7.22 1.58
N PHE A 21 -7.71 6.69 0.70
CA PHE A 21 -8.17 6.34 -0.63
C PHE A 21 -9.11 5.13 -0.61
N ALA A 22 -8.87 4.18 0.29
CA ALA A 22 -9.77 3.05 0.42
C ALA A 22 -11.14 3.49 0.93
N GLU A 23 -11.16 4.44 1.86
CA GLU A 23 -12.40 4.98 2.38
C GLU A 23 -13.23 5.65 1.29
N LYS A 24 -12.54 6.25 0.33
CA LYS A 24 -13.23 6.92 -0.79
C LYS A 24 -13.67 5.97 -1.88
N GLY A 25 -13.45 4.68 -1.70
CA GLY A 25 -13.91 3.68 -2.65
C GLY A 25 -12.99 3.40 -3.80
N HIS A 26 -11.76 3.88 -3.72
CA HIS A 26 -10.78 3.58 -4.77
C HIS A 26 -10.19 2.20 -4.58
N ARG A 27 -9.68 1.64 -5.67
CA ARG A 27 -8.93 0.39 -5.60
C ARG A 27 -7.50 0.73 -5.23
N VAL A 28 -7.04 0.26 -4.09
CA VAL A 28 -5.75 0.66 -3.56
C VAL A 28 -4.80 -0.53 -3.48
N PHE A 29 -3.59 -0.35 -3.99
CA PHE A 29 -2.50 -1.30 -3.84
C PHE A 29 -1.36 -0.57 -3.14
N PHE A 30 -0.67 -1.26 -2.24
CA PHE A 30 0.47 -0.62 -1.60
C PHE A 30 1.67 -1.57 -1.58
N LEU A 31 2.85 -0.98 -1.60
CA LEU A 31 4.10 -1.72 -1.57
C LEU A 31 4.74 -1.57 -0.21
N TYR A 32 5.27 -2.65 0.33
CA TYR A 32 5.97 -2.61 1.60
C TYR A 32 7.23 -3.46 1.50
N GLU A 33 8.17 -3.24 2.41
CA GLU A 33 9.46 -3.89 2.30
C GLU A 33 9.58 -5.13 3.16
N LYS A 34 9.34 -5.03 4.45
CA LYS A 34 9.59 -6.13 5.35
C LYS A 34 8.48 -6.42 6.35
N ASN A 35 7.69 -5.43 6.68
CA ASN A 35 6.76 -5.56 7.80
C ASN A 35 5.46 -6.21 7.35
N HIS A 36 5.50 -7.53 7.26
CA HIS A 36 4.34 -8.28 6.79
C HIS A 36 3.15 -8.16 7.74
N ASP A 37 3.41 -8.10 9.04
CA ASP A 37 2.31 -7.99 10.01
C ASP A 37 1.59 -6.66 9.87
N ALA A 38 2.33 -5.58 9.72
CA ALA A 38 1.71 -4.28 9.54
C ALA A 38 0.94 -4.21 8.22
N ALA A 39 1.51 -4.81 7.17
CA ALA A 39 0.84 -4.82 5.87
C ALA A 39 -0.46 -5.59 5.94
N ARG A 40 -0.46 -6.75 6.61
CA ARG A 40 -1.67 -7.54 6.76
C ARG A 40 -2.74 -6.76 7.54
N ALA A 41 -2.34 -6.05 8.58
CA ALA A 41 -3.28 -5.25 9.34
C ALA A 41 -3.94 -4.18 8.47
N VAL A 42 -3.14 -3.53 7.61
CA VAL A 42 -3.69 -2.53 6.71
C VAL A 42 -4.64 -3.16 5.71
N GLU A 43 -4.28 -4.33 5.18
CA GLU A 43 -5.16 -5.03 4.25
C GLU A 43 -6.50 -5.36 4.89
N GLU A 44 -6.48 -5.86 6.11
CA GLU A 44 -7.71 -6.23 6.80
C GLU A 44 -8.55 -5.01 7.16
N LEU A 45 -7.90 -3.93 7.51
CA LEU A 45 -8.61 -2.73 7.91
C LEU A 45 -9.23 -2.01 6.72
N THR A 46 -8.56 -1.99 5.59
CA THR A 46 -8.94 -1.14 4.49
C THR A 46 -9.44 -1.88 3.25
N GLY A 47 -9.14 -3.15 3.15
CA GLY A 47 -9.43 -3.90 1.93
C GLY A 47 -8.43 -3.68 0.81
N ALA A 48 -7.41 -2.87 1.04
CA ALA A 48 -6.36 -2.67 0.06
C ALA A 48 -5.49 -3.91 -0.05
N ARG A 49 -4.73 -4.02 -1.14
CA ARG A 49 -3.83 -5.12 -1.36
C ARG A 49 -2.39 -4.70 -1.18
N GLY A 50 -1.64 -5.43 -0.38
CA GLY A 50 -0.23 -5.15 -0.15
C GLY A 50 0.66 -6.12 -0.90
N PHE A 51 1.76 -5.61 -1.44
CA PHE A 51 2.75 -6.42 -2.12
C PHE A 51 4.11 -6.17 -1.50
N CYS A 52 4.82 -7.25 -1.17
CA CYS A 52 6.15 -7.15 -0.62
C CYS A 52 7.11 -6.84 -1.75
N CYS A 53 7.86 -5.75 -1.62
CA CYS A 53 8.74 -5.31 -2.69
C CYS A 53 9.97 -4.64 -2.09
N ASP A 54 11.15 -5.02 -2.59
CA ASP A 54 12.38 -4.37 -2.16
C ASP A 54 12.39 -2.96 -2.73
N VAL A 55 12.53 -1.97 -1.86
CA VAL A 55 12.51 -0.58 -2.27
C VAL A 55 13.56 -0.30 -3.35
N ALA A 56 14.72 -0.94 -3.25
CA ALA A 56 15.76 -0.73 -4.25
C ALA A 56 15.33 -1.16 -5.64
N GLN A 57 14.41 -2.11 -5.72
CA GLN A 57 13.92 -2.57 -7.01
C GLN A 57 12.66 -1.85 -7.43
N ALA A 58 12.03 -1.12 -6.54
CA ALA A 58 10.80 -0.43 -6.86
C ALA A 58 10.98 0.57 -7.99
N ALA A 59 12.15 1.16 -8.08
CA ALA A 59 12.42 2.12 -9.13
C ALA A 59 12.32 1.48 -10.53
N ALA A 60 12.58 0.19 -10.62
CA ALA A 60 12.52 -0.49 -11.91
C ALA A 60 11.09 -0.75 -12.35
N VAL A 61 10.15 -0.59 -11.46
CA VAL A 61 8.76 -0.87 -11.76
C VAL A 61 8.05 0.35 -12.32
N GLU A 62 8.70 1.46 -12.32
CA GLU A 62 8.11 2.68 -12.80
C GLU A 62 7.93 2.71 -14.24
N GLN A 63 7.55 1.92 -14.94
CA GLN A 63 7.50 1.97 -16.37
C GLN A 63 6.19 2.43 -16.92
#